data_9aa9b3a8c98bfdb43901a23ac42933d9
#
_entry.id   9aa9b3a8c98bfdb43901a23ac42933d9
#
_cell.length_a   1.000
_cell.length_b   1.000
_cell.length_c   1.000
_cell.angle_alpha   90.00
_cell.angle_beta   90.00
_cell.angle_gamma   90.00
#
_symmetry.space_group_name_H-M   'P 1'
#
loop_
_entity.id
_entity.type
_entity.pdbx_description
1 polymer ?
#
loop_
_entity_poly.entity_id
_entity_poly.type
_entity_poly.pdbx_seq_one_letter_code
_entity_poly.pdbx_strand_id
1 'polypeptide(L)'
;MRSFVWVVLAFALSAAGMAWAFRESLAGSPLFVATILGTEGILAAVFVLRASRDGELSAWLRPKWGDFTGGALTAAALFGATYVLGRVLVPEGSGRQLWLMRLYLQLGSTDVLRQKAWLAASVIVLFAIVDALAWRGLVPSLLAERVGSRRAWMWAALLYGLSYAPAAYLVGDKVNGPNLLLVSGALVTGIILGASTRFFGRLIPGVIAHSLFAWFSLMTYRLMTPSV
;
A
#
# COMPACT_ATOMS: atom_id res chain seq x y z
N MET A 1 -21.35 6.70 16.66
CA MET A 1 -20.74 7.95 16.15
C MET A 1 -19.22 7.99 16.29
N ARG A 2 -18.62 7.56 17.39
CA ARG A 2 -17.16 7.66 17.64
C ARG A 2 -16.30 6.89 16.60
N SER A 3 -16.63 5.65 16.25
CA SER A 3 -15.85 4.84 15.29
C SER A 3 -15.79 5.44 13.88
N PHE A 4 -16.88 6.08 13.41
CA PHE A 4 -16.88 6.73 12.09
C PHE A 4 -15.95 7.94 12.04
N VAL A 5 -15.90 8.73 13.12
CA VAL A 5 -14.96 9.86 13.21
C VAL A 5 -13.50 9.36 13.11
N TRP A 6 -13.18 8.24 13.76
CA TRP A 6 -11.85 7.64 13.65
C TRP A 6 -11.53 7.13 12.25
N VAL A 7 -12.50 6.59 11.51
CA VAL A 7 -12.30 6.19 10.10
C VAL A 7 -12.01 7.42 9.23
N VAL A 8 -12.77 8.51 9.41
CA VAL A 8 -12.55 9.76 8.67
C VAL A 8 -11.18 10.34 9.00
N LEU A 9 -10.77 10.35 10.28
CA LEU A 9 -9.46 10.83 10.70
C LEU A 9 -8.33 9.97 10.13
N ALA A 10 -8.46 8.65 10.14
CA ALA A 10 -7.48 7.74 9.56
C ALA A 10 -7.33 7.98 8.05
N PHE A 11 -8.45 8.09 7.33
CA PHE A 11 -8.44 8.42 5.91
C PHE A 11 -7.79 9.78 5.63
N ALA A 12 -8.19 10.81 6.38
CA ALA A 12 -7.67 12.17 6.20
C ALA A 12 -6.16 12.24 6.48
N LEU A 13 -5.68 11.56 7.54
CA LEU A 13 -4.26 11.49 7.87
C LEU A 13 -3.46 10.82 6.75
N SER A 14 -3.90 9.65 6.27
CA SER A 14 -3.24 8.94 5.19
C SER A 14 -3.26 9.75 3.89
N ALA A 15 -4.40 10.33 3.49
CA ALA A 15 -4.51 11.17 2.30
C ALA A 15 -3.61 12.41 2.39
N ALA A 16 -3.52 13.06 3.56
CA ALA A 16 -2.61 14.19 3.79
C ALA A 16 -1.14 13.75 3.72
N GLY A 17 -0.81 12.59 4.30
CA GLY A 17 0.52 11.99 4.20
C GLY A 17 0.92 11.71 2.76
N MET A 18 0.01 11.14 1.96
CA MET A 18 0.23 10.91 0.53
C MET A 18 0.37 12.23 -0.24
N ALA A 19 -0.47 13.24 0.04
CA ALA A 19 -0.34 14.56 -0.56
C ALA A 19 1.00 15.23 -0.24
N TRP A 20 1.51 15.03 0.96
CA TRP A 20 2.80 15.59 1.35
C TRP A 20 3.96 14.81 0.74
N ALA A 21 3.98 13.49 0.88
CA ALA A 21 5.06 12.63 0.43
C ALA A 21 5.30 12.74 -1.10
N PHE A 22 4.22 12.80 -1.88
CA PHE A 22 4.31 12.81 -3.34
C PHE A 22 4.58 14.20 -3.95
N ARG A 23 5.00 15.18 -3.16
CA ARG A 23 5.50 16.44 -3.70
C ARG A 23 6.80 16.22 -4.47
N GLU A 24 6.96 16.90 -5.58
CA GLU A 24 8.16 16.83 -6.43
C GLU A 24 9.45 17.11 -5.64
N SER A 25 9.41 18.05 -4.69
CA SER A 25 10.55 18.40 -3.82
C SER A 25 11.02 17.27 -2.90
N LEU A 26 10.22 16.24 -2.71
CA LEU A 26 10.54 15.07 -1.87
C LEU A 26 10.90 13.84 -2.71
N ALA A 27 10.85 13.93 -4.04
CA ALA A 27 11.14 12.81 -4.93
C ALA A 27 12.53 12.22 -4.67
N GLY A 28 12.59 10.90 -4.48
CA GLY A 28 13.84 10.17 -4.22
C GLY A 28 14.52 10.48 -2.88
N SER A 29 13.90 11.29 -2.02
CA SER A 29 14.48 11.68 -0.74
C SER A 29 14.08 10.74 0.40
N PRO A 30 14.89 10.64 1.48
CA PRO A 30 14.48 9.91 2.68
C PRO A 30 13.19 10.45 3.33
N LEU A 31 12.88 11.74 3.14
CA LEU A 31 11.67 12.36 3.68
C LEU A 31 10.40 11.82 3.02
N PHE A 32 10.46 11.40 1.76
CA PHE A 32 9.36 10.67 1.12
C PHE A 32 8.98 9.43 1.93
N VAL A 33 9.96 8.58 2.22
CA VAL A 33 9.76 7.34 3.00
C VAL A 33 9.33 7.65 4.42
N ALA A 34 10.02 8.60 5.08
CA ALA A 34 9.73 8.98 6.46
C ALA A 34 8.30 9.52 6.64
N THR A 35 7.79 10.28 5.65
CA THR A 35 6.41 10.80 5.70
C THR A 35 5.40 9.66 5.64
N ILE A 36 5.56 8.73 4.70
CA ILE A 36 4.62 7.60 4.55
C ILE A 36 4.69 6.70 5.79
N LEU A 37 5.90 6.31 6.22
CA LEU A 37 6.06 5.48 7.41
C LEU A 37 5.54 6.18 8.68
N GLY A 38 5.71 7.50 8.79
CA GLY A 38 5.21 8.27 9.93
C GLY A 38 3.69 8.31 10.00
N THR A 39 3.02 8.61 8.89
CA THR A 39 1.56 8.67 8.85
C THR A 39 0.91 7.31 9.05
N GLU A 40 1.36 6.28 8.34
CA GLU A 40 0.87 4.91 8.50
C GLU A 40 1.29 4.32 9.86
N GLY A 41 2.46 4.69 10.37
CA GLY A 41 2.96 4.29 11.69
C GLY A 41 2.09 4.79 12.85
N ILE A 42 1.56 6.02 12.74
CA ILE A 42 0.59 6.54 13.72
C ILE A 42 -0.67 5.65 13.74
N LEU A 43 -1.22 5.32 12.59
CA LEU A 43 -2.40 4.47 12.50
C LEU A 43 -2.12 3.05 12.99
N ALA A 44 -0.96 2.50 12.66
CA ALA A 44 -0.49 1.20 13.14
C ALA A 44 -0.35 1.18 14.68
N ALA A 45 0.20 2.25 15.26
CA ALA A 45 0.32 2.37 16.73
C ALA A 45 -1.05 2.40 17.41
N VAL A 46 -2.02 3.12 16.83
CA VAL A 46 -3.41 3.11 17.33
C VAL A 46 -4.00 1.71 17.30
N PHE A 47 -3.78 0.97 16.20
CA PHE A 47 -4.22 -0.43 16.11
C PHE A 47 -3.58 -1.31 17.18
N VAL A 48 -2.26 -1.25 17.33
CA VAL A 48 -1.52 -2.06 18.31
C VAL A 48 -2.02 -1.78 19.72
N LEU A 49 -2.19 -0.50 20.09
CA LEU A 49 -2.69 -0.11 21.40
C LEU A 49 -4.11 -0.65 21.64
N ARG A 50 -5.00 -0.56 20.64
CA ARG A 50 -6.37 -1.07 20.74
C ARG A 50 -6.38 -2.59 20.84
N ALA A 51 -5.76 -3.29 19.89
CA ALA A 51 -5.71 -4.74 19.86
C ALA A 51 -5.00 -5.37 21.08
N SER A 52 -4.02 -4.66 21.65
CA SER A 52 -3.37 -5.08 22.91
C SER A 52 -4.32 -4.96 24.11
N ARG A 53 -5.10 -3.88 24.19
CA ARG A 53 -6.10 -3.70 25.25
C ARG A 53 -7.22 -4.74 25.17
N ASP A 54 -7.60 -5.10 23.94
CA ASP A 54 -8.65 -6.08 23.69
C ASP A 54 -8.13 -7.54 23.77
N GLY A 55 -6.81 -7.74 23.97
CA GLY A 55 -6.16 -9.05 24.04
C GLY A 55 -6.06 -9.78 22.70
N GLU A 56 -6.34 -9.09 21.59
CA GLU A 56 -6.43 -9.70 20.25
C GLU A 56 -5.14 -9.62 19.45
N LEU A 57 -4.15 -8.83 19.87
CA LEU A 57 -2.94 -8.56 19.08
C LEU A 57 -2.19 -9.83 18.68
N SER A 58 -2.08 -10.79 19.59
CA SER A 58 -1.41 -12.07 19.32
C SER A 58 -2.13 -12.88 18.23
N ALA A 59 -3.45 -12.83 18.17
CA ALA A 59 -4.24 -13.52 17.14
C ALA A 59 -3.96 -12.95 15.75
N TRP A 60 -3.78 -11.65 15.63
CA TRP A 60 -3.47 -10.96 14.39
C TRP A 60 -2.04 -11.19 13.89
N LEU A 61 -1.07 -11.33 14.82
CA LEU A 61 0.36 -11.37 14.51
C LEU A 61 1.01 -12.75 14.70
N ARG A 62 0.29 -13.77 15.18
CA ARG A 62 0.85 -15.10 15.40
C ARG A 62 1.12 -15.80 14.08
N PRO A 63 2.38 -16.13 13.74
CA PRO A 63 2.71 -16.91 12.57
C PRO A 63 2.13 -18.33 12.64
N LYS A 64 1.73 -18.86 11.50
CA LYS A 64 1.26 -20.25 11.37
C LYS A 64 1.89 -20.89 10.14
N TRP A 65 1.94 -22.23 10.17
CA TRP A 65 2.32 -23.00 8.99
C TRP A 65 1.44 -22.61 7.79
N GLY A 66 2.08 -22.45 6.61
CA GLY A 66 1.38 -22.03 5.40
C GLY A 66 1.30 -20.52 5.19
N ASP A 67 1.71 -19.67 6.14
CA ASP A 67 1.71 -18.21 5.96
C ASP A 67 2.61 -17.76 4.82
N PHE A 68 3.78 -18.40 4.69
CA PHE A 68 4.68 -18.08 3.59
C PHE A 68 4.09 -18.48 2.24
N THR A 69 3.54 -19.69 2.13
CA THR A 69 2.86 -20.15 0.91
C THR A 69 1.65 -19.28 0.57
N GLY A 70 0.82 -18.97 1.56
CA GLY A 70 -0.32 -18.05 1.40
C GLY A 70 0.11 -16.65 0.98
N GLY A 71 1.19 -16.14 1.58
CA GLY A 71 1.80 -14.86 1.21
C GLY A 71 2.35 -14.86 -0.22
N ALA A 72 3.07 -15.92 -0.62
CA ALA A 72 3.61 -16.05 -1.97
C ALA A 72 2.49 -16.14 -3.04
N LEU A 73 1.43 -16.92 -2.78
CA LEU A 73 0.28 -16.98 -3.68
C LEU A 73 -0.45 -15.63 -3.78
N THR A 74 -0.61 -14.93 -2.66
CA THR A 74 -1.20 -13.58 -2.63
C THR A 74 -0.30 -12.58 -3.40
N ALA A 75 1.02 -12.68 -3.27
CA ALA A 75 1.98 -11.87 -4.05
C ALA A 75 1.85 -12.14 -5.55
N ALA A 76 1.73 -13.41 -5.95
CA ALA A 76 1.52 -13.78 -7.35
C ALA A 76 0.21 -13.18 -7.90
N ALA A 77 -0.86 -13.19 -7.12
CA ALA A 77 -2.12 -12.54 -7.49
C ALA A 77 -1.95 -11.01 -7.63
N LEU A 78 -1.19 -10.37 -6.74
CA LEU A 78 -0.86 -8.94 -6.86
C LEU A 78 -0.08 -8.64 -8.15
N PHE A 79 0.94 -9.45 -8.47
CA PHE A 79 1.70 -9.29 -9.71
C PHE A 79 0.81 -9.44 -10.94
N GLY A 80 0.00 -10.50 -11.00
CA GLY A 80 -0.91 -10.72 -12.12
C GLY A 80 -1.90 -9.58 -12.31
N ALA A 81 -2.53 -9.15 -11.22
CA ALA A 81 -3.52 -8.07 -11.27
C ALA A 81 -2.90 -6.73 -11.65
N THR A 82 -1.74 -6.37 -11.09
CA THR A 82 -1.06 -5.11 -11.42
C THR A 82 -0.46 -5.13 -12.81
N TYR A 83 -0.01 -6.29 -13.31
CA TYR A 83 0.43 -6.45 -14.69
C TYR A 83 -0.71 -6.18 -15.67
N VAL A 84 -1.87 -6.82 -15.47
CA VAL A 84 -3.06 -6.59 -16.31
C VAL A 84 -3.50 -5.13 -16.24
N LEU A 85 -3.55 -4.57 -15.03
CA LEU A 85 -3.92 -3.17 -14.83
C LEU A 85 -2.98 -2.21 -15.56
N GLY A 86 -1.68 -2.47 -15.50
CA GLY A 86 -0.66 -1.70 -16.21
C GLY A 86 -0.87 -1.74 -17.73
N ARG A 87 -1.10 -2.93 -18.29
CA ARG A 87 -1.37 -3.10 -19.73
C ARG A 87 -2.63 -2.35 -20.21
N VAL A 88 -3.67 -2.31 -19.37
CA VAL A 88 -4.93 -1.63 -19.70
C VAL A 88 -4.81 -0.12 -19.55
N LEU A 89 -4.23 0.36 -18.45
CA LEU A 89 -4.19 1.79 -18.16
C LEU A 89 -3.01 2.52 -18.81
N VAL A 90 -1.91 1.81 -19.05
CA VAL A 90 -0.66 2.36 -19.60
C VAL A 90 -0.20 1.51 -20.79
N PRO A 91 -0.93 1.53 -21.92
CA PRO A 91 -0.53 0.79 -23.13
C PRO A 91 0.86 1.23 -23.61
N GLU A 92 1.58 0.31 -24.24
CA GLU A 92 2.86 0.60 -24.85
C GLU A 92 2.73 1.72 -25.90
N GLY A 93 3.68 2.65 -25.93
CA GLY A 93 3.66 3.80 -26.82
C GLY A 93 2.66 4.91 -26.45
N SER A 94 1.87 4.73 -25.38
CA SER A 94 0.97 5.78 -24.92
C SER A 94 1.69 6.86 -24.09
N GLY A 95 1.20 8.10 -24.15
CA GLY A 95 1.70 9.20 -23.28
C GLY A 95 1.57 8.91 -21.78
N ARG A 96 0.73 7.94 -21.38
CA ARG A 96 0.54 7.53 -19.99
C ARG A 96 1.75 6.80 -19.41
N GLN A 97 2.74 6.42 -20.23
CA GLN A 97 4.04 5.93 -19.72
C GLN A 97 4.74 6.96 -18.82
N LEU A 98 4.46 8.26 -19.00
CA LEU A 98 4.91 9.32 -18.08
C LEU A 98 4.42 9.12 -16.64
N TRP A 99 3.27 8.49 -16.43
CA TRP A 99 2.78 8.17 -15.09
C TRP A 99 3.70 7.21 -14.33
N LEU A 100 4.18 6.17 -15.02
CA LEU A 100 5.13 5.22 -14.45
C LEU A 100 6.48 5.87 -14.19
N MET A 101 6.96 6.65 -15.18
CA MET A 101 8.23 7.36 -15.05
C MET A 101 8.23 8.29 -13.82
N ARG A 102 7.20 9.12 -13.66
CA ARG A 102 7.07 10.01 -12.49
C ARG A 102 6.94 9.25 -11.17
N LEU A 103 6.21 8.14 -11.16
CA LEU A 103 6.11 7.28 -9.98
C LEU A 103 7.49 6.71 -9.59
N TYR A 104 8.26 6.23 -10.57
CA TYR A 104 9.61 5.71 -10.30
C TYR A 104 10.60 6.79 -9.89
N LEU A 105 10.50 8.00 -10.43
CA LEU A 105 11.30 9.14 -9.96
C LEU A 105 11.01 9.44 -8.47
N GLN A 106 9.74 9.34 -8.06
CA GLN A 106 9.36 9.53 -6.66
C GLN A 106 10.00 8.50 -5.73
N LEU A 107 10.15 7.27 -6.18
CA LEU A 107 10.76 6.17 -5.42
C LEU A 107 12.30 6.21 -5.41
N GLY A 108 12.92 7.05 -6.26
CA GLY A 108 14.37 7.22 -6.35
C GLY A 108 15.06 6.32 -7.38
N SER A 109 16.37 6.51 -7.52
CA SER A 109 17.21 5.79 -8.49
C SER A 109 17.37 4.31 -8.12
N THR A 110 17.31 3.42 -9.14
CA THR A 110 17.58 1.97 -8.98
C THR A 110 18.97 1.68 -8.44
N ASP A 111 19.95 2.46 -8.85
CA ASP A 111 21.35 2.22 -8.47
C ASP A 111 21.55 2.48 -6.98
N VAL A 112 20.96 3.56 -6.46
CA VAL A 112 20.95 3.86 -5.02
C VAL A 112 20.24 2.76 -4.23
N LEU A 113 19.09 2.29 -4.72
CA LEU A 113 18.33 1.23 -4.07
C LEU A 113 19.13 -0.10 -4.06
N ARG A 114 19.81 -0.44 -5.17
CA ARG A 114 20.65 -1.65 -5.26
C ARG A 114 21.87 -1.57 -4.37
N GLN A 115 22.57 -0.43 -4.33
CA GLN A 115 23.72 -0.23 -3.44
C GLN A 115 23.34 -0.37 -1.97
N LYS A 116 22.11 -0.01 -1.59
CA LYS A 116 21.56 -0.08 -0.24
C LYS A 116 20.46 -1.14 -0.11
N ALA A 117 20.60 -2.28 -0.81
CA ALA A 117 19.53 -3.28 -0.94
C ALA A 117 18.99 -3.78 0.41
N TRP A 118 19.85 -4.01 1.40
CA TRP A 118 19.42 -4.44 2.74
C TRP A 118 18.57 -3.37 3.44
N LEU A 119 18.92 -2.08 3.30
CA LEU A 119 18.13 -0.97 3.84
C LEU A 119 16.78 -0.86 3.12
N ALA A 120 16.79 -0.96 1.78
CA ALA A 120 15.57 -0.98 0.99
C ALA A 120 14.64 -2.14 1.41
N ALA A 121 15.19 -3.35 1.62
CA ALA A 121 14.44 -4.49 2.12
C ALA A 121 13.81 -4.22 3.49
N SER A 122 14.59 -3.66 4.43
CA SER A 122 14.09 -3.32 5.77
C SER A 122 12.97 -2.30 5.72
N VAL A 123 13.10 -1.27 4.89
CA VAL A 123 12.07 -0.24 4.69
C VAL A 123 10.80 -0.84 4.08
N ILE A 124 10.94 -1.69 3.06
CA ILE A 124 9.81 -2.37 2.41
C ILE A 124 9.04 -3.24 3.41
N VAL A 125 9.75 -4.05 4.20
CA VAL A 125 9.12 -4.91 5.21
C VAL A 125 8.44 -4.05 6.29
N LEU A 126 9.11 -3.01 6.78
CA LEU A 126 8.53 -2.11 7.76
C LEU A 126 7.26 -1.43 7.22
N PHE A 127 7.31 -0.93 5.97
CA PHE A 127 6.15 -0.35 5.31
C PHE A 127 5.01 -1.36 5.20
N ALA A 128 5.28 -2.60 4.75
CA ALA A 128 4.27 -3.64 4.64
C ALA A 128 3.61 -3.97 5.99
N ILE A 129 4.39 -3.93 7.09
CA ILE A 129 3.87 -4.14 8.45
C ILE A 129 2.95 -2.99 8.86
N VAL A 130 3.43 -1.73 8.79
CA VAL A 130 2.63 -0.58 9.27
C VAL A 130 1.38 -0.38 8.43
N ASP A 131 1.47 -0.57 7.12
CA ASP A 131 0.36 -0.52 6.19
C ASP A 131 -0.69 -1.62 6.47
N ALA A 132 -0.24 -2.86 6.76
CA ALA A 132 -1.14 -3.95 7.12
C ALA A 132 -1.87 -3.68 8.45
N LEU A 133 -1.16 -3.19 9.46
CA LEU A 133 -1.74 -2.82 10.75
C LEU A 133 -2.77 -1.70 10.61
N ALA A 134 -2.48 -0.68 9.81
CA ALA A 134 -3.37 0.45 9.57
C ALA A 134 -4.61 0.04 8.74
N TRP A 135 -4.39 -0.51 7.55
CA TRP A 135 -5.45 -0.68 6.55
C TRP A 135 -6.13 -2.04 6.55
N ARG A 136 -5.53 -3.06 7.15
CA ARG A 136 -6.12 -4.42 7.26
C ARG A 136 -6.46 -4.76 8.71
N GLY A 137 -5.84 -4.03 9.67
CA GLY A 137 -6.15 -4.13 11.10
C GLY A 137 -7.13 -3.06 11.56
N LEU A 138 -6.66 -1.80 11.68
CA LEU A 138 -7.42 -0.70 12.30
C LEU A 138 -8.69 -0.33 11.53
N VAL A 139 -8.56 0.05 10.25
CA VAL A 139 -9.68 0.59 9.48
C VAL A 139 -10.84 -0.40 9.35
N PRO A 140 -10.62 -1.69 9.02
CA PRO A 140 -11.70 -2.67 9.00
C PRO A 140 -12.34 -2.89 10.37
N SER A 141 -11.57 -2.89 11.47
CA SER A 141 -12.12 -3.06 12.82
C SER A 141 -13.06 -1.91 13.20
N LEU A 142 -12.69 -0.67 12.85
CA LEU A 142 -13.54 0.51 13.05
C LEU A 142 -14.81 0.49 12.18
N LEU A 143 -14.67 0.05 10.92
CA LEU A 143 -15.78 -0.05 9.98
C LEU A 143 -16.74 -1.18 10.34
N ALA A 144 -16.27 -2.28 10.93
CA ALA A 144 -17.09 -3.44 11.29
C ALA A 144 -18.24 -3.07 12.22
N GLU A 145 -18.09 -2.07 13.08
CA GLU A 145 -19.13 -1.55 13.94
C GLU A 145 -20.32 -0.92 13.18
N ARG A 146 -20.12 -0.54 11.90
CA ARG A 146 -21.14 0.16 11.09
C ARG A 146 -21.68 -0.67 9.95
N VAL A 147 -20.77 -1.30 9.19
CA VAL A 147 -21.14 -2.03 7.96
C VAL A 147 -21.10 -3.54 8.13
N GLY A 148 -20.78 -4.00 9.36
CA GLY A 148 -20.58 -5.41 9.69
C GLY A 148 -19.22 -5.96 9.23
N SER A 149 -18.69 -6.92 9.97
CA SER A 149 -17.34 -7.49 9.74
C SER A 149 -17.16 -8.11 8.34
N ARG A 150 -18.26 -8.60 7.74
CA ARG A 150 -18.25 -9.23 6.42
C ARG A 150 -17.90 -8.26 5.29
N ARG A 151 -18.31 -6.98 5.40
CA ARG A 151 -18.14 -5.95 4.36
C ARG A 151 -17.04 -4.94 4.69
N ALA A 152 -16.63 -4.85 5.95
CA ALA A 152 -15.69 -3.84 6.43
C ALA A 152 -14.38 -3.79 5.65
N TRP A 153 -13.80 -4.95 5.30
CA TRP A 153 -12.57 -5.04 4.53
C TRP A 153 -12.69 -4.46 3.11
N MET A 154 -13.86 -4.57 2.48
CA MET A 154 -14.11 -4.02 1.13
C MET A 154 -14.15 -2.50 1.18
N TRP A 155 -14.84 -1.94 2.18
CA TRP A 155 -14.86 -0.50 2.39
C TRP A 155 -13.48 0.05 2.77
N ALA A 156 -12.72 -0.68 3.58
CA ALA A 156 -11.34 -0.33 3.89
C ALA A 156 -10.45 -0.32 2.63
N ALA A 157 -10.60 -1.30 1.74
CA ALA A 157 -9.90 -1.35 0.46
C ALA A 157 -10.26 -0.16 -0.44
N LEU A 158 -11.53 0.23 -0.50
CA LEU A 158 -11.97 1.41 -1.24
C LEU A 158 -11.34 2.70 -0.68
N LEU A 159 -11.40 2.88 0.64
CA LEU A 159 -10.79 4.04 1.28
C LEU A 159 -9.27 4.06 1.10
N TYR A 160 -8.63 2.90 1.17
CA TYR A 160 -7.20 2.77 0.88
C TYR A 160 -6.85 3.26 -0.52
N GLY A 161 -7.56 2.79 -1.55
CA GLY A 161 -7.38 3.27 -2.92
C GLY A 161 -7.59 4.79 -3.05
N LEU A 162 -8.66 5.31 -2.45
CA LEU A 162 -9.01 6.74 -2.49
C LEU A 162 -8.00 7.61 -1.73
N SER A 163 -7.31 7.10 -0.69
CA SER A 163 -6.29 7.87 0.03
C SER A 163 -5.09 8.23 -0.85
N TYR A 164 -4.89 7.53 -1.96
CA TYR A 164 -3.85 7.84 -2.97
C TYR A 164 -4.30 8.88 -4.01
N ALA A 165 -5.56 9.34 -3.99
CA ALA A 165 -6.04 10.31 -4.97
C ALA A 165 -5.24 11.63 -5.00
N PRO A 166 -4.84 12.23 -3.85
CA PRO A 166 -3.98 13.42 -3.87
C PRO A 166 -2.62 13.14 -4.50
N ALA A 167 -2.00 12.00 -4.21
CA ALA A 167 -0.74 11.59 -4.83
C ALA A 167 -0.88 11.41 -6.35
N ALA A 168 -1.95 10.77 -6.79
CA ALA A 168 -2.23 10.56 -8.21
C ALA A 168 -2.38 11.89 -8.97
N TYR A 169 -2.93 12.90 -8.34
CA TYR A 169 -3.00 14.26 -8.91
C TYR A 169 -1.60 14.88 -9.03
N LEU A 170 -0.77 14.76 -7.99
CA LEU A 170 0.58 15.35 -7.96
C LEU A 170 1.55 14.69 -8.95
N VAL A 171 1.49 13.37 -9.13
CA VAL A 171 2.33 12.65 -10.11
C VAL A 171 1.65 12.45 -11.46
N GLY A 172 0.50 13.08 -11.67
CA GLY A 172 -0.15 13.19 -12.97
C GLY A 172 0.60 14.11 -13.93
N ASP A 173 0.10 14.27 -15.12
CA ASP A 173 0.62 15.23 -16.08
C ASP A 173 -0.50 16.04 -16.75
N LYS A 174 -0.13 17.16 -17.39
CA LYS A 174 -1.11 18.08 -17.98
C LYS A 174 -1.88 17.49 -19.17
N VAL A 175 -1.31 16.52 -19.85
CA VAL A 175 -1.90 15.92 -21.07
C VAL A 175 -2.75 14.71 -20.71
N ASN A 176 -2.21 13.81 -19.87
CA ASN A 176 -2.87 12.54 -19.54
C ASN A 176 -3.70 12.61 -18.23
N GLY A 177 -3.68 13.76 -17.54
CA GLY A 177 -4.41 13.97 -16.31
C GLY A 177 -3.80 13.27 -15.08
N PRO A 178 -4.61 13.05 -14.01
CA PRO A 178 -4.18 12.37 -12.80
C PRO A 178 -3.73 10.94 -13.08
N ASN A 179 -2.73 10.47 -12.33
CA ASN A 179 -2.19 9.11 -12.46
C ASN A 179 -3.18 8.06 -11.93
N LEU A 180 -4.10 7.64 -12.78
CA LEU A 180 -5.12 6.64 -12.41
C LEU A 180 -4.52 5.28 -12.07
N LEU A 181 -3.32 4.95 -12.60
CA LEU A 181 -2.64 3.71 -12.25
C LEU A 181 -2.31 3.64 -10.76
N LEU A 182 -1.97 4.77 -10.13
CA LEU A 182 -1.64 4.80 -8.70
C LEU A 182 -2.86 4.51 -7.83
N VAL A 183 -4.00 5.16 -8.09
CA VAL A 183 -5.25 4.94 -7.33
C VAL A 183 -5.80 3.54 -7.54
N SER A 184 -5.86 3.10 -8.81
CA SER A 184 -6.39 1.77 -9.13
C SER A 184 -5.44 0.65 -8.67
N GLY A 185 -4.13 0.87 -8.75
CA GLY A 185 -3.14 -0.05 -8.19
C GLY A 185 -3.28 -0.19 -6.67
N ALA A 186 -3.43 0.92 -5.96
CA ALA A 186 -3.69 0.91 -4.52
C ALA A 186 -5.02 0.21 -4.20
N LEU A 187 -6.10 0.48 -4.95
CA LEU A 187 -7.39 -0.19 -4.78
C LEU A 187 -7.28 -1.71 -4.96
N VAL A 188 -6.64 -2.16 -6.04
CA VAL A 188 -6.40 -3.59 -6.32
C VAL A 188 -5.57 -4.23 -5.20
N THR A 189 -4.51 -3.55 -4.76
CA THR A 189 -3.70 -3.99 -3.62
C THR A 189 -4.54 -4.09 -2.34
N GLY A 190 -5.37 -3.09 -2.08
CA GLY A 190 -6.29 -3.07 -0.94
C GLY A 190 -7.27 -4.25 -0.96
N ILE A 191 -7.85 -4.56 -2.14
CA ILE A 191 -8.77 -5.68 -2.32
C ILE A 191 -8.07 -7.02 -2.09
N ILE A 192 -6.93 -7.25 -2.75
CA ILE A 192 -6.23 -8.55 -2.68
C ILE A 192 -5.68 -8.80 -1.27
N LEU A 193 -5.03 -7.81 -0.65
CA LEU A 193 -4.51 -7.96 0.71
C LEU A 193 -5.63 -8.00 1.76
N GLY A 194 -6.71 -7.24 1.57
CA GLY A 194 -7.89 -7.31 2.42
C GLY A 194 -8.58 -8.67 2.35
N ALA A 195 -8.75 -9.23 1.16
CA ALA A 195 -9.27 -10.58 0.95
C ALA A 195 -8.36 -11.64 1.57
N SER A 196 -7.03 -11.52 1.40
CA SER A 196 -6.04 -12.39 2.03
C SER A 196 -6.17 -12.36 3.57
N THR A 197 -6.20 -11.16 4.17
CA THR A 197 -6.39 -11.01 5.62
C THR A 197 -7.71 -11.62 6.08
N ARG A 198 -8.78 -11.41 5.33
CA ARG A 198 -10.10 -12.00 5.62
C ARG A 198 -10.08 -13.52 5.55
N PHE A 199 -9.40 -14.10 4.56
CA PHE A 199 -9.32 -15.55 4.36
C PHE A 199 -8.47 -16.23 5.44
N PHE A 200 -7.30 -15.68 5.74
CA PHE A 200 -6.37 -16.25 6.72
C PHE A 200 -6.72 -15.88 8.18
N GLY A 201 -7.54 -14.86 8.40
CA GLY A 201 -7.90 -14.34 9.73
C GLY A 201 -6.73 -13.68 10.48
N ARG A 202 -5.66 -13.25 9.78
CA ARG A 202 -4.44 -12.64 10.34
C ARG A 202 -3.65 -11.86 9.30
N LEU A 203 -2.70 -11.02 9.76
CA LEU A 203 -1.98 -10.08 8.90
C LEU A 203 -0.74 -10.69 8.21
N ILE A 204 -0.12 -11.74 8.78
CA ILE A 204 1.17 -12.24 8.34
C ILE A 204 1.24 -12.61 6.85
N PRO A 205 0.29 -13.37 6.25
CA PRO A 205 0.32 -13.65 4.82
C PRO A 205 0.27 -12.39 3.97
N GLY A 206 -0.53 -11.39 4.37
CA GLY A 206 -0.62 -10.10 3.69
C GLY A 206 0.68 -9.29 3.76
N VAL A 207 1.36 -9.29 4.91
CA VAL A 207 2.67 -8.64 5.08
C VAL A 207 3.72 -9.29 4.18
N ILE A 208 3.78 -10.63 4.16
CA ILE A 208 4.70 -11.36 3.28
C ILE A 208 4.40 -11.04 1.81
N ALA A 209 3.13 -11.08 1.41
CA ALA A 209 2.71 -10.77 0.05
C ALA A 209 3.09 -9.35 -0.37
N HIS A 210 2.81 -8.37 0.47
CA HIS A 210 3.13 -6.97 0.19
C HIS A 210 4.63 -6.74 0.11
N SER A 211 5.41 -7.34 1.02
CA SER A 211 6.88 -7.26 1.01
C SER A 211 7.48 -7.86 -0.25
N LEU A 212 7.05 -9.06 -0.65
CA LEU A 212 7.50 -9.70 -1.88
C LEU A 212 7.13 -8.89 -3.12
N PHE A 213 5.86 -8.45 -3.19
CA PHE A 213 5.39 -7.64 -4.30
C PHE A 213 6.17 -6.32 -4.44
N ALA A 214 6.34 -5.59 -3.33
CA ALA A 214 7.09 -4.33 -3.35
C ALA A 214 8.57 -4.55 -3.69
N TRP A 215 9.20 -5.58 -3.11
CA TRP A 215 10.60 -5.91 -3.41
C TRP A 215 10.80 -6.19 -4.90
N PHE A 216 10.05 -7.12 -5.46
CA PHE A 216 10.18 -7.48 -6.87
C PHE A 216 9.82 -6.33 -7.80
N SER A 217 8.79 -5.55 -7.48
CA SER A 217 8.37 -4.39 -8.29
C SER A 217 9.42 -3.29 -8.31
N LEU A 218 10.12 -3.05 -7.19
CA LEU A 218 11.12 -1.99 -7.08
C LEU A 218 12.51 -2.42 -7.53
N MET A 219 12.91 -3.67 -7.24
CA MET A 219 14.29 -4.12 -7.37
C MET A 219 14.55 -4.94 -8.63
N THR A 220 13.56 -5.70 -9.09
CA THR A 220 13.74 -6.66 -10.19
C THR A 220 12.95 -6.29 -11.43
N TYR A 221 11.71 -5.95 -11.25
CA TYR A 221 10.78 -5.74 -12.34
C TYR A 221 10.29 -4.30 -12.39
N ARG A 222 11.09 -3.29 -12.34
CA ARG A 222 10.50 -1.98 -12.64
C ARG A 222 9.60 -2.12 -13.84
N LEU A 223 8.39 -2.60 -13.55
CA LEU A 223 7.41 -3.00 -14.54
C LEU A 223 7.26 -1.85 -15.53
N MET A 224 7.77 -2.05 -16.74
CA MET A 224 7.57 -1.14 -17.87
C MET A 224 8.38 0.15 -17.87
N THR A 225 9.62 0.18 -17.38
CA THR A 225 10.52 1.23 -17.86
C THR A 225 10.88 0.91 -19.30
N PRO A 226 10.56 1.80 -20.28
CA PRO A 226 11.23 1.74 -21.56
C PRO A 226 12.73 1.78 -21.27
N SER A 227 13.49 0.88 -21.86
CA SER A 227 14.94 1.01 -21.91
C SER A 227 15.23 2.38 -22.54
N VAL A 228 15.62 3.35 -21.72
CA VAL A 228 16.22 4.60 -22.17
C VAL A 228 17.69 4.35 -22.41
#